data_46aa15138314cd679989a39cdd49d8cb
#
_entry.id   46aa15138314cd679989a39cdd49d8cb
#
_cell.length_a   1.000
_cell.length_b   1.000
_cell.length_c   1.000
_cell.angle_alpha   90.00
_cell.angle_beta   90.00
_cell.angle_gamma   90.00
#
_symmetry.space_group_name_H-M   'P 1'
#
loop_
_entity.id
_entity.type
_entity.pdbx_description
1 polymer ?
#
loop_
_entity_poly.entity_id
_entity_poly.type
_entity_poly.pdbx_seq_one_letter_code
_entity_poly.pdbx_strand_id
1 'polypeptide(L)'
;MVGVKPTYGVVSRYGVVAFGSSLDQVGPFARSVEDAALAMNALVRGGSDHMDCTSQSIATDFTANLEEGVKGMRIGIVPTFMEAEGLDAEVKERIEEAGRKLEAAGAELVEGELPNAQAAMSAYYVLGPCEAFSNLARFDSVRYGYCVEGCKDLNEQYELSRAGGFGVEARRRIMLGSYLLSSGVYDKYYYPAQQVRTLITQDYMYAYHKVDCILAPVSPRTAFKFGEINDPTSMYLSDMFTISINIAGNGGMSVPVGLGVASGLPIGAQLIAPAFRDENMLRVAAELERCYGKAPIAPAFAKAGE
;
A
#
# COMPACT_ATOMS: atom_id res chain seq x y z
N MET A 1 11.84 -9.03 -4.91
CA MET A 1 11.87 -8.23 -3.65
C MET A 1 10.51 -8.35 -3.01
N VAL A 2 10.48 -8.54 -1.69
CA VAL A 2 9.26 -8.59 -0.86
C VAL A 2 9.05 -7.22 -0.24
N GLY A 3 7.82 -6.71 -0.25
CA GLY A 3 7.48 -5.43 0.38
C GLY A 3 6.29 -5.62 1.32
N VAL A 4 6.37 -5.10 2.53
CA VAL A 4 5.30 -5.20 3.53
C VAL A 4 4.77 -3.81 3.85
N LYS A 5 3.48 -3.64 3.77
CA LYS A 5 2.72 -2.55 4.35
C LYS A 5 1.93 -3.11 5.54
N PRO A 6 2.37 -2.89 6.76
CA PRO A 6 1.65 -3.42 7.92
C PRO A 6 0.26 -2.80 8.09
N THR A 7 -0.54 -3.38 8.96
CA THR A 7 -1.78 -2.76 9.44
C THR A 7 -1.50 -1.37 9.99
N TYR A 8 -2.40 -0.43 9.74
CA TYR A 8 -2.29 0.95 10.24
C TYR A 8 -2.16 0.98 11.78
N GLY A 9 -1.15 1.68 12.26
CA GLY A 9 -0.84 1.81 13.68
C GLY A 9 0.05 0.70 14.26
N VAL A 10 0.36 -0.35 13.51
CA VAL A 10 1.28 -1.42 13.97
C VAL A 10 2.71 -0.89 14.13
N VAL A 11 3.15 -0.05 13.21
CA VAL A 11 4.44 0.66 13.30
C VAL A 11 4.17 2.12 13.63
N SER A 12 4.87 2.66 14.63
CA SER A 12 4.78 4.07 15.00
C SER A 12 5.19 4.98 13.84
N ARG A 13 4.47 6.07 13.67
CA ARG A 13 4.77 7.12 12.70
C ARG A 13 5.54 8.29 13.32
N TYR A 14 5.89 8.20 14.61
CA TYR A 14 6.67 9.24 15.26
C TYR A 14 8.04 9.43 14.57
N GLY A 15 8.36 10.66 14.24
CA GLY A 15 9.57 11.01 13.46
C GLY A 15 9.39 11.00 11.95
N VAL A 16 8.24 10.53 11.44
CA VAL A 16 7.91 10.58 10.00
C VAL A 16 7.26 11.92 9.68
N VAL A 17 7.66 12.54 8.57
CA VAL A 17 6.97 13.72 8.04
C VAL A 17 5.57 13.31 7.60
N ALA A 18 4.53 13.86 8.25
CA ALA A 18 3.16 13.53 7.94
C ALA A 18 2.76 14.03 6.55
N PHE A 19 2.26 13.14 5.72
CA PHE A 19 1.63 13.45 4.43
C PHE A 19 0.12 13.23 4.51
N GLY A 20 -0.32 11.98 4.69
CA GLY A 20 -1.72 11.61 4.91
C GLY A 20 -1.87 10.93 6.26
N SER A 21 -2.23 11.68 7.31
CA SER A 21 -2.18 11.20 8.70
C SER A 21 -2.98 9.93 8.95
N SER A 22 -4.05 9.70 8.18
CA SER A 22 -4.86 8.48 8.27
C SER A 22 -4.42 7.36 7.33
N LEU A 23 -3.36 7.59 6.53
CA LEU A 23 -2.90 6.68 5.48
C LEU A 23 -1.40 6.35 5.59
N ASP A 24 -0.61 7.25 6.19
CA ASP A 24 0.84 7.07 6.31
C ASP A 24 1.18 5.81 7.11
N GLN A 25 2.05 4.98 6.55
CA GLN A 25 2.52 3.73 7.17
C GLN A 25 3.97 3.46 6.79
N VAL A 26 4.72 2.92 7.74
CA VAL A 26 6.11 2.49 7.55
C VAL A 26 6.13 0.97 7.46
N GLY A 27 6.82 0.42 6.49
CA GLY A 27 6.97 -1.02 6.32
C GLY A 27 8.29 -1.38 5.64
N PRO A 28 8.81 -2.60 5.84
CA PRO A 28 10.09 -3.02 5.29
C PRO A 28 10.00 -3.48 3.85
N PHE A 29 11.12 -3.32 3.14
CA PHE A 29 11.44 -4.07 1.93
C PHE A 29 12.56 -5.06 2.23
N ALA A 30 12.42 -6.30 1.76
CA ALA A 30 13.38 -7.36 2.00
C ALA A 30 13.60 -8.23 0.75
N ARG A 31 14.59 -9.14 0.83
CA ARG A 31 14.86 -10.09 -0.26
C ARG A 31 14.13 -11.41 -0.08
N SER A 32 13.73 -11.74 1.15
CA SER A 32 12.97 -12.93 1.49
C SER A 32 11.81 -12.55 2.41
N VAL A 33 10.84 -13.46 2.53
CA VAL A 33 9.73 -13.31 3.48
C VAL A 33 10.22 -13.38 4.92
N GLU A 34 11.21 -14.23 5.20
CA GLU A 34 11.83 -14.33 6.52
C GLU A 34 12.51 -13.01 6.93
N ASP A 35 13.32 -12.40 6.05
CA ASP A 35 13.94 -11.09 6.31
C ASP A 35 12.88 -10.01 6.55
N ALA A 36 11.76 -10.05 5.81
CA ALA A 36 10.66 -9.11 5.99
C ALA A 36 10.00 -9.29 7.38
N ALA A 37 9.78 -10.52 7.81
CA ALA A 37 9.23 -10.84 9.14
C ALA A 37 10.17 -10.41 10.27
N LEU A 38 11.48 -10.67 10.13
CA LEU A 38 12.51 -10.21 11.08
C LEU A 38 12.54 -8.67 11.16
N ALA A 39 12.44 -7.98 10.03
CA ALA A 39 12.37 -6.53 9.99
C ALA A 39 11.07 -6.02 10.66
N MET A 40 9.94 -6.70 10.45
CA MET A 40 8.69 -6.37 11.17
C MET A 40 8.85 -6.53 12.68
N ASN A 41 9.48 -7.60 13.17
CA ASN A 41 9.77 -7.79 14.60
C ASN A 41 10.65 -6.66 15.16
N ALA A 42 11.57 -6.11 14.36
CA ALA A 42 12.41 -4.99 14.78
C ALA A 42 11.65 -3.66 14.81
N LEU A 43 10.71 -3.43 13.89
CA LEU A 43 9.90 -2.22 13.81
C LEU A 43 8.79 -2.19 14.86
N VAL A 44 8.20 -3.35 15.15
CA VAL A 44 7.06 -3.52 16.09
C VAL A 44 7.57 -3.97 17.44
N ARG A 45 8.06 -3.06 18.24
CA ARG A 45 8.77 -3.34 19.51
C ARG A 45 7.87 -3.75 20.69
N GLY A 46 6.76 -4.45 20.46
CA GLY A 46 5.98 -5.09 21.54
C GLY A 46 5.19 -4.13 22.46
N GLY A 47 5.02 -2.86 22.06
CA GLY A 47 4.23 -1.89 22.82
C GLY A 47 3.80 -0.71 21.96
N SER A 48 2.74 0.00 22.37
CA SER A 48 2.34 1.24 21.72
C SER A 48 3.35 2.36 22.02
N ASP A 49 3.65 3.17 21.00
CA ASP A 49 4.45 4.38 21.16
C ASP A 49 3.56 5.52 21.67
N HIS A 50 3.82 6.01 22.88
CA HIS A 50 3.06 7.13 23.47
C HIS A 50 3.21 8.46 22.71
N MET A 51 4.21 8.56 21.82
CA MET A 51 4.44 9.73 20.94
C MET A 51 3.59 9.70 19.66
N ASP A 52 2.96 8.56 19.36
CA ASP A 52 2.01 8.41 18.25
C ASP A 52 0.69 7.89 18.78
N CYS A 53 -0.33 8.75 18.82
CA CYS A 53 -1.66 8.40 19.31
C CYS A 53 -2.37 7.31 18.49
N THR A 54 -1.87 6.98 17.31
CA THR A 54 -2.40 5.90 16.45
C THR A 54 -1.67 4.58 16.65
N SER A 55 -0.54 4.58 17.37
CA SER A 55 0.25 3.36 17.62
C SER A 55 -0.52 2.36 18.48
N GLN A 56 -0.54 1.10 18.01
CA GLN A 56 -1.20 -0.02 18.70
C GLN A 56 -0.15 -0.98 19.26
N SER A 57 -0.48 -1.57 20.41
CA SER A 57 0.35 -2.64 20.98
C SER A 57 -0.01 -3.97 20.35
N ILE A 58 0.96 -4.64 19.75
CA ILE A 58 0.82 -6.00 19.22
C ILE A 58 1.91 -6.87 19.83
N ALA A 59 1.51 -7.96 20.46
CA ALA A 59 2.41 -8.98 20.98
C ALA A 59 2.48 -10.17 19.99
N THR A 60 3.07 -9.92 18.80
CA THR A 60 3.18 -10.94 17.76
C THR A 60 4.64 -11.11 17.37
N ASP A 61 5.09 -12.38 17.30
CA ASP A 61 6.32 -12.75 16.59
C ASP A 61 5.96 -13.08 15.14
N PHE A 62 6.33 -12.21 14.23
CA PHE A 62 6.02 -12.36 12.80
C PHE A 62 6.78 -13.50 12.13
N THR A 63 7.79 -14.09 12.80
CA THR A 63 8.52 -15.25 12.29
C THR A 63 7.92 -16.58 12.74
N ALA A 64 7.07 -16.59 13.77
CA ALA A 64 6.61 -17.81 14.45
C ALA A 64 5.91 -18.81 13.51
N ASN A 65 5.10 -18.32 12.55
CA ASN A 65 4.21 -19.17 11.76
C ASN A 65 4.69 -19.38 10.30
N LEU A 66 5.91 -18.96 9.96
CA LEU A 66 6.40 -19.00 8.57
C LEU A 66 6.52 -20.44 8.03
N GLU A 67 6.82 -21.42 8.90
CA GLU A 67 7.01 -22.84 8.52
C GLU A 67 5.73 -23.69 8.62
N GLU A 68 4.61 -23.13 9.10
CA GLU A 68 3.38 -23.90 9.29
C GLU A 68 2.67 -24.28 7.99
N GLY A 69 3.04 -23.68 6.85
CA GLY A 69 2.35 -23.86 5.58
C GLY A 69 0.93 -23.28 5.60
N VAL A 70 0.16 -23.53 4.55
CA VAL A 70 -1.17 -22.94 4.34
C VAL A 70 -2.32 -23.93 4.45
N LYS A 71 -2.07 -25.14 4.91
CA LYS A 71 -3.10 -26.18 4.99
C LYS A 71 -4.29 -25.71 5.85
N GLY A 72 -5.48 -25.76 5.25
CA GLY A 72 -6.73 -25.37 5.90
C GLY A 72 -6.95 -23.85 5.99
N MET A 73 -6.03 -23.02 5.49
CA MET A 73 -6.29 -21.58 5.35
C MET A 73 -7.21 -21.30 4.16
N ARG A 74 -8.12 -20.38 4.35
CA ARG A 74 -9.06 -19.91 3.32
C ARG A 74 -8.48 -18.68 2.65
N ILE A 75 -8.16 -18.77 1.37
CA ILE A 75 -7.57 -17.69 0.58
C ILE A 75 -8.64 -17.10 -0.34
N GLY A 76 -8.96 -15.83 -0.12
CA GLY A 76 -9.95 -15.11 -0.91
C GLY A 76 -9.41 -14.72 -2.29
N ILE A 77 -10.16 -15.04 -3.34
CA ILE A 77 -9.97 -14.50 -4.69
C ILE A 77 -11.12 -13.54 -4.95
N VAL A 78 -10.83 -12.30 -5.32
CA VAL A 78 -11.84 -11.26 -5.51
C VAL A 78 -12.06 -11.05 -7.01
N PRO A 79 -13.22 -11.45 -7.57
CA PRO A 79 -13.50 -11.35 -9.01
C PRO A 79 -13.33 -9.92 -9.54
N THR A 80 -13.77 -8.90 -8.81
CA THR A 80 -13.64 -7.49 -9.23
C THR A 80 -12.19 -7.06 -9.44
N PHE A 81 -11.22 -7.69 -8.79
CA PHE A 81 -9.80 -7.44 -9.02
C PHE A 81 -9.28 -8.25 -10.22
N MET A 82 -9.73 -9.50 -10.37
CA MET A 82 -9.28 -10.41 -11.42
C MET A 82 -9.91 -10.11 -12.79
N GLU A 83 -11.02 -9.37 -12.81
CA GLU A 83 -11.75 -8.96 -14.02
C GLU A 83 -11.65 -7.44 -14.26
N ALA A 84 -10.75 -6.76 -13.54
CA ALA A 84 -10.59 -5.31 -13.65
C ALA A 84 -10.17 -4.92 -15.08
N GLU A 85 -10.78 -3.86 -15.59
CA GLU A 85 -10.38 -3.27 -16.86
C GLU A 85 -8.92 -2.80 -16.81
N GLY A 86 -8.13 -3.18 -17.80
CA GLY A 86 -6.71 -2.83 -17.87
C GLY A 86 -5.77 -3.80 -17.14
N LEU A 87 -6.29 -4.89 -16.57
CA LEU A 87 -5.46 -5.96 -16.04
C LEU A 87 -4.86 -6.78 -17.19
N ASP A 88 -3.52 -6.79 -17.30
CA ASP A 88 -2.81 -7.58 -18.31
C ASP A 88 -3.03 -9.08 -18.10
N ALA A 89 -3.24 -9.79 -19.20
CA ALA A 89 -3.49 -11.22 -19.17
C ALA A 89 -2.36 -12.02 -18.50
N GLU A 90 -1.10 -11.64 -18.69
CA GLU A 90 0.04 -12.30 -18.06
C GLU A 90 0.09 -12.08 -16.55
N VAL A 91 -0.39 -10.93 -16.05
CA VAL A 91 -0.51 -10.67 -14.61
C VAL A 91 -1.63 -11.57 -14.05
N LYS A 92 -2.80 -11.55 -14.68
CA LYS A 92 -3.95 -12.40 -14.29
C LYS A 92 -3.54 -13.87 -14.20
N GLU A 93 -2.90 -14.39 -15.24
CA GLU A 93 -2.44 -15.79 -15.29
C GLU A 93 -1.50 -16.15 -14.14
N ARG A 94 -0.56 -15.25 -13.79
CA ARG A 94 0.37 -15.48 -12.67
C ARG A 94 -0.33 -15.48 -11.33
N ILE A 95 -1.33 -14.62 -11.11
CA ILE A 95 -2.11 -14.64 -9.88
C ILE A 95 -2.95 -15.92 -9.77
N GLU A 96 -3.58 -16.34 -10.86
CA GLU A 96 -4.32 -17.61 -10.92
C GLU A 96 -3.40 -18.81 -10.66
N GLU A 97 -2.17 -18.81 -11.22
CA GLU A 97 -1.17 -19.84 -10.96
C GLU A 97 -0.76 -19.85 -9.47
N ALA A 98 -0.55 -18.67 -8.88
CA ALA A 98 -0.25 -18.56 -7.44
C ALA A 98 -1.37 -19.16 -6.58
N GLY A 99 -2.64 -18.88 -6.94
CA GLY A 99 -3.79 -19.50 -6.28
C GLY A 99 -3.76 -21.03 -6.38
N ARG A 100 -3.58 -21.58 -7.59
CA ARG A 100 -3.46 -23.05 -7.78
C ARG A 100 -2.32 -23.68 -6.98
N LYS A 101 -1.18 -23.00 -6.83
CA LYS A 101 -0.07 -23.48 -6.00
C LYS A 101 -0.41 -23.49 -4.51
N LEU A 102 -1.12 -22.47 -4.02
CA LEU A 102 -1.60 -22.44 -2.64
C LEU A 102 -2.64 -23.54 -2.38
N GLU A 103 -3.54 -23.79 -3.33
CA GLU A 103 -4.51 -24.88 -3.25
C GLU A 103 -3.80 -26.26 -3.22
N ALA A 104 -2.81 -26.46 -4.07
CA ALA A 104 -1.98 -27.67 -4.06
C ALA A 104 -1.19 -27.86 -2.74
N ALA A 105 -0.86 -26.75 -2.04
CA ALA A 105 -0.25 -26.77 -0.71
C ALA A 105 -1.28 -26.97 0.43
N GLY A 106 -2.56 -27.12 0.09
CA GLY A 106 -3.63 -27.47 1.03
C GLY A 106 -4.47 -26.27 1.54
N ALA A 107 -4.34 -25.09 0.93
CA ALA A 107 -5.26 -23.99 1.17
C ALA A 107 -6.59 -24.23 0.44
N GLU A 108 -7.64 -23.56 0.93
CA GLU A 108 -8.96 -23.51 0.27
C GLU A 108 -9.10 -22.17 -0.45
N LEU A 109 -9.34 -22.18 -1.77
CA LEU A 109 -9.66 -20.96 -2.51
C LEU A 109 -11.14 -20.63 -2.36
N VAL A 110 -11.45 -19.42 -1.90
CA VAL A 110 -12.80 -18.96 -1.64
C VAL A 110 -13.05 -17.69 -2.43
N GLU A 111 -14.21 -17.56 -3.07
CA GLU A 111 -14.58 -16.32 -3.71
C GLU A 111 -14.87 -15.23 -2.66
N GLY A 112 -14.15 -14.12 -2.73
CA GLY A 112 -14.32 -12.94 -1.88
C GLY A 112 -15.10 -11.84 -2.58
N GLU A 113 -15.83 -11.05 -1.81
CA GLU A 113 -16.60 -9.93 -2.33
C GLU A 113 -16.12 -8.62 -1.70
N LEU A 114 -15.73 -7.66 -2.54
CA LEU A 114 -15.37 -6.28 -2.15
C LEU A 114 -16.08 -5.29 -3.08
N PRO A 115 -17.41 -5.15 -2.95
CA PRO A 115 -18.23 -4.39 -3.92
C PRO A 115 -17.87 -2.90 -4.02
N ASN A 116 -17.37 -2.29 -2.94
CA ASN A 116 -17.00 -0.88 -2.92
C ASN A 116 -15.50 -0.62 -3.20
N ALA A 117 -14.67 -1.66 -3.36
CA ALA A 117 -13.23 -1.50 -3.55
C ALA A 117 -12.86 -0.65 -4.78
N GLN A 118 -13.65 -0.70 -5.85
CA GLN A 118 -13.44 0.13 -7.05
C GLN A 118 -13.57 1.63 -6.78
N ALA A 119 -14.36 2.03 -5.77
CA ALA A 119 -14.50 3.43 -5.38
C ALA A 119 -13.29 3.96 -4.57
N ALA A 120 -12.37 3.07 -4.17
CA ALA A 120 -11.23 3.44 -3.33
C ALA A 120 -10.32 4.48 -3.99
N MET A 121 -10.10 4.40 -5.30
CA MET A 121 -9.32 5.37 -6.04
C MET A 121 -9.93 6.78 -5.93
N SER A 122 -11.22 6.92 -6.22
CA SER A 122 -11.92 8.20 -6.11
C SER A 122 -11.90 8.76 -4.69
N ALA A 123 -12.12 7.91 -3.68
CA ALA A 123 -12.05 8.30 -2.28
C ALA A 123 -10.64 8.77 -1.89
N TYR A 124 -9.60 8.05 -2.30
CA TYR A 124 -8.21 8.42 -2.01
C TYR A 124 -7.82 9.77 -2.61
N TYR A 125 -8.19 10.02 -3.88
CA TYR A 125 -7.86 11.30 -4.54
C TYR A 125 -8.65 12.49 -4.01
N VAL A 126 -9.61 12.27 -3.13
CA VAL A 126 -10.21 13.31 -2.28
C VAL A 126 -9.49 13.38 -0.93
N LEU A 127 -9.40 12.27 -0.20
CA LEU A 127 -8.90 12.23 1.17
C LEU A 127 -7.40 12.55 1.27
N GLY A 128 -6.58 11.93 0.42
CA GLY A 128 -5.13 12.12 0.44
C GLY A 128 -4.71 13.58 0.23
N PRO A 129 -5.18 14.29 -0.81
CA PRO A 129 -4.91 15.72 -0.98
C PRO A 129 -5.41 16.60 0.16
N CYS A 130 -6.58 16.29 0.76
CA CYS A 130 -7.09 17.04 1.90
C CYS A 130 -6.17 16.93 3.11
N GLU A 131 -5.70 15.73 3.42
CA GLU A 131 -4.76 15.50 4.52
C GLU A 131 -3.38 16.10 4.21
N ALA A 132 -2.89 15.96 2.96
CA ALA A 132 -1.64 16.57 2.53
C ALA A 132 -1.67 18.09 2.66
N PHE A 133 -2.77 18.76 2.25
CA PHE A 133 -2.94 20.18 2.43
C PHE A 133 -2.83 20.59 3.91
N SER A 134 -3.54 19.89 4.80
CA SER A 134 -3.51 20.13 6.24
C SER A 134 -2.12 19.89 6.84
N ASN A 135 -1.49 18.76 6.53
CA ASN A 135 -0.21 18.36 7.11
C ASN A 135 0.96 19.21 6.58
N LEU A 136 0.98 19.53 5.30
CA LEU A 136 2.05 20.32 4.68
C LEU A 136 1.91 21.84 4.91
N ALA A 137 0.79 22.28 5.49
CA ALA A 137 0.61 23.68 5.88
C ALA A 137 1.65 24.19 6.88
N ARG A 138 2.16 23.27 7.73
CA ARG A 138 3.18 23.60 8.75
C ARG A 138 4.55 23.98 8.20
N PHE A 139 4.83 23.64 6.94
CA PHE A 139 6.09 24.02 6.27
C PHE A 139 5.93 25.41 5.66
N ASP A 140 5.99 26.42 6.51
CA ASP A 140 5.73 27.83 6.22
C ASP A 140 7.00 28.67 6.09
N SER A 141 8.18 28.05 6.17
CA SER A 141 9.50 28.70 6.16
C SER A 141 9.90 29.51 7.37
N VAL A 142 9.02 29.65 8.38
CA VAL A 142 9.33 30.43 9.59
C VAL A 142 9.96 29.55 10.67
N ARG A 143 9.34 28.40 10.97
CA ARG A 143 9.80 27.50 12.03
C ARG A 143 10.75 26.42 11.49
N TYR A 144 10.46 25.88 10.33
CA TYR A 144 11.23 24.83 9.68
C TYR A 144 10.84 24.70 8.20
N GLY A 145 11.65 23.94 7.46
CA GLY A 145 11.52 23.77 6.03
C GLY A 145 12.44 24.71 5.24
N TYR A 146 12.30 24.68 3.95
CA TYR A 146 13.05 25.56 3.04
C TYR A 146 12.61 27.01 3.21
N CYS A 147 13.58 27.93 3.32
CA CYS A 147 13.36 29.37 3.43
C CYS A 147 14.15 30.09 2.35
N VAL A 148 13.49 30.94 1.58
CA VAL A 148 14.12 31.85 0.62
C VAL A 148 14.63 33.08 1.35
N GLU A 149 15.87 33.47 1.07
CA GLU A 149 16.48 34.67 1.63
C GLU A 149 16.15 35.93 0.79
N GLY A 150 16.24 37.10 1.42
CA GLY A 150 16.12 38.40 0.75
C GLY A 150 14.69 38.81 0.40
N CYS A 151 13.69 38.21 1.03
CA CYS A 151 12.29 38.61 0.85
C CYS A 151 12.01 39.96 1.50
N LYS A 152 11.15 40.77 0.85
CA LYS A 152 10.77 42.10 1.35
C LYS A 152 9.82 42.08 2.55
N ASP A 153 8.99 41.05 2.65
CA ASP A 153 8.03 40.86 3.74
C ASP A 153 7.72 39.36 3.95
N LEU A 154 6.94 39.07 4.98
CA LEU A 154 6.56 37.72 5.37
C LEU A 154 5.69 37.01 4.33
N ASN A 155 4.83 37.72 3.61
CA ASN A 155 3.98 37.11 2.59
C ASN A 155 4.83 36.63 1.40
N GLU A 156 5.76 37.47 0.94
CA GLU A 156 6.71 37.07 -0.11
C GLU A 156 7.58 35.90 0.32
N GLN A 157 8.02 35.88 1.59
CA GLN A 157 8.75 34.74 2.13
C GLN A 157 7.92 33.44 2.08
N TYR A 158 6.66 33.46 2.47
CA TYR A 158 5.78 32.30 2.37
C TYR A 158 5.59 31.85 0.93
N GLU A 159 5.25 32.77 0.04
CA GLU A 159 4.98 32.46 -1.37
C GLU A 159 6.20 31.85 -2.05
N LEU A 160 7.35 32.49 -1.98
CA LEU A 160 8.56 32.05 -2.67
C LEU A 160 9.15 30.78 -2.04
N SER A 161 9.13 30.64 -0.71
CA SER A 161 9.64 29.45 -0.03
C SER A 161 8.78 28.24 -0.34
N ARG A 162 7.47 28.36 -0.29
CA ARG A 162 6.58 27.24 -0.63
C ARG A 162 6.60 26.90 -2.12
N ALA A 163 6.71 27.89 -3.00
CA ALA A 163 6.85 27.67 -4.43
C ALA A 163 8.17 26.98 -4.80
N GLY A 164 9.26 27.31 -4.13
CA GLY A 164 10.58 26.70 -4.35
C GLY A 164 10.79 25.37 -3.62
N GLY A 165 10.23 25.22 -2.41
CA GLY A 165 10.43 24.06 -1.54
C GLY A 165 9.56 22.86 -1.89
N PHE A 166 8.39 23.04 -2.50
CA PHE A 166 7.51 21.94 -2.90
C PHE A 166 7.63 21.63 -4.40
N GLY A 167 7.83 20.36 -4.73
CA GLY A 167 7.79 19.86 -6.10
C GLY A 167 6.40 19.96 -6.72
N VAL A 168 6.32 19.76 -8.02
CA VAL A 168 5.08 19.94 -8.82
C VAL A 168 3.91 19.10 -8.29
N GLU A 169 4.15 17.82 -7.97
CA GLU A 169 3.10 16.92 -7.49
C GLU A 169 2.61 17.32 -6.09
N ALA A 170 3.52 17.66 -5.16
CA ALA A 170 3.13 18.13 -3.83
C ALA A 170 2.28 19.41 -3.91
N ARG A 171 2.66 20.38 -4.76
CA ARG A 171 1.87 21.60 -4.99
C ARG A 171 0.49 21.29 -5.56
N ARG A 172 0.39 20.34 -6.52
CA ARG A 172 -0.90 19.92 -7.09
C ARG A 172 -1.81 19.37 -6.00
N ARG A 173 -1.31 18.49 -5.14
CA ARG A 173 -2.09 17.91 -4.03
C ARG A 173 -2.48 18.94 -2.98
N ILE A 174 -1.59 19.86 -2.63
CA ILE A 174 -1.89 20.96 -1.71
C ILE A 174 -3.02 21.84 -2.27
N MET A 175 -2.95 22.24 -3.56
CA MET A 175 -3.99 23.05 -4.18
C MET A 175 -5.33 22.33 -4.28
N LEU A 176 -5.32 21.06 -4.68
CA LEU A 176 -6.52 20.24 -4.74
C LEU A 176 -7.15 20.06 -3.35
N GLY A 177 -6.35 19.77 -2.33
CA GLY A 177 -6.82 19.64 -0.95
C GLY A 177 -7.42 20.94 -0.41
N SER A 178 -6.80 22.09 -0.69
CA SER A 178 -7.34 23.40 -0.35
C SER A 178 -8.73 23.63 -0.95
N TYR A 179 -8.90 23.30 -2.24
CA TYR A 179 -10.18 23.40 -2.93
C TYR A 179 -11.24 22.46 -2.32
N LEU A 180 -10.89 21.18 -2.11
CA LEU A 180 -11.82 20.18 -1.59
C LEU A 180 -12.29 20.47 -0.16
N LEU A 181 -11.48 21.16 0.65
CA LEU A 181 -11.83 21.56 2.02
C LEU A 181 -12.50 22.93 2.10
N SER A 182 -12.67 23.63 0.96
CA SER A 182 -13.31 24.93 0.95
C SER A 182 -14.82 24.86 1.21
N SER A 183 -15.39 25.99 1.69
CA SER A 183 -16.82 26.12 1.94
C SER A 183 -17.64 25.82 0.68
N GLY A 184 -18.69 25.02 0.81
CA GLY A 184 -19.57 24.59 -0.28
C GLY A 184 -19.02 23.43 -1.15
N VAL A 185 -17.75 23.04 -0.98
CA VAL A 185 -17.14 21.92 -1.68
C VAL A 185 -16.95 20.72 -0.74
N TYR A 186 -16.65 20.99 0.54
CA TYR A 186 -16.43 19.98 1.58
C TYR A 186 -17.56 18.94 1.65
N ASP A 187 -18.81 19.38 1.78
CA ASP A 187 -19.97 18.49 1.90
C ASP A 187 -20.24 17.69 0.62
N LYS A 188 -19.77 18.20 -0.52
CA LYS A 188 -19.97 17.56 -1.82
C LYS A 188 -18.97 16.45 -2.11
N TYR A 189 -17.75 16.55 -1.60
CA TYR A 189 -16.67 15.63 -1.95
C TYR A 189 -16.01 14.95 -0.74
N TYR A 190 -15.57 15.73 0.26
CA TYR A 190 -14.83 15.16 1.39
C TYR A 190 -15.72 14.27 2.27
N TYR A 191 -16.90 14.76 2.62
CA TYR A 191 -17.81 13.98 3.45
C TYR A 191 -18.27 12.67 2.78
N PRO A 192 -18.71 12.64 1.51
CA PRO A 192 -18.99 11.39 0.80
C PRO A 192 -17.76 10.46 0.68
N ALA A 193 -16.55 10.98 0.49
CA ALA A 193 -15.34 10.16 0.46
C ALA A 193 -15.09 9.44 1.79
N GLN A 194 -15.37 10.08 2.91
CA GLN A 194 -15.31 9.43 4.24
C GLN A 194 -16.38 8.33 4.40
N GLN A 195 -17.57 8.54 3.85
CA GLN A 195 -18.62 7.50 3.85
C GLN A 195 -18.19 6.30 2.99
N VAL A 196 -17.64 6.53 1.80
CA VAL A 196 -17.10 5.48 0.94
C VAL A 196 -15.96 4.73 1.64
N ARG A 197 -15.08 5.42 2.35
CA ARG A 197 -14.05 4.79 3.19
C ARG A 197 -14.66 3.79 4.18
N THR A 198 -15.74 4.19 4.85
CA THR A 198 -16.44 3.31 5.80
C THR A 198 -16.98 2.06 5.11
N LEU A 199 -17.59 2.20 3.93
CA LEU A 199 -18.14 1.08 3.17
C LEU A 199 -17.01 0.12 2.72
N ILE A 200 -15.88 0.63 2.23
CA ILE A 200 -14.71 -0.17 1.86
C ILE A 200 -14.18 -0.95 3.08
N THR A 201 -14.09 -0.29 4.24
CA THR A 201 -13.65 -0.96 5.47
C THR A 201 -14.60 -2.09 5.87
N GLN A 202 -15.90 -1.87 5.74
CA GLN A 202 -16.93 -2.89 6.01
C GLN A 202 -16.83 -4.07 5.04
N ASP A 203 -16.59 -3.83 3.74
CA ASP A 203 -16.39 -4.90 2.76
C ASP A 203 -15.26 -5.85 3.20
N TYR A 204 -14.10 -5.30 3.57
CA TYR A 204 -12.99 -6.11 4.08
C TYR A 204 -13.37 -6.88 5.36
N MET A 205 -14.04 -6.22 6.32
CA MET A 205 -14.49 -6.89 7.54
C MET A 205 -15.42 -8.06 7.23
N TYR A 206 -16.37 -7.91 6.30
CA TYR A 206 -17.27 -9.00 5.90
C TYR A 206 -16.55 -10.12 5.15
N ALA A 207 -15.61 -9.78 4.25
CA ALA A 207 -14.81 -10.76 3.55
C ALA A 207 -14.03 -11.65 4.54
N TYR A 208 -13.46 -11.08 5.58
CA TYR A 208 -12.68 -11.82 6.58
C TYR A 208 -13.49 -12.73 7.52
N HIS A 209 -14.82 -12.71 7.47
CA HIS A 209 -15.60 -13.79 8.06
C HIS A 209 -15.47 -15.10 7.27
N LYS A 210 -15.17 -15.01 5.97
CA LYS A 210 -15.09 -16.15 5.06
C LYS A 210 -13.63 -16.55 4.75
N VAL A 211 -12.69 -15.62 4.80
CA VAL A 211 -11.30 -15.84 4.38
C VAL A 211 -10.29 -15.37 5.41
N ASP A 212 -9.11 -15.97 5.41
CA ASP A 212 -8.02 -15.68 6.35
C ASP A 212 -6.97 -14.74 5.73
N CYS A 213 -6.89 -14.69 4.39
CA CYS A 213 -6.04 -13.80 3.61
C CYS A 213 -6.66 -13.63 2.21
N ILE A 214 -6.43 -12.51 1.56
CA ILE A 214 -6.86 -12.29 0.16
C ILE A 214 -5.63 -12.27 -0.73
N LEU A 215 -5.72 -12.96 -1.87
CA LEU A 215 -4.73 -12.95 -2.95
C LEU A 215 -5.24 -12.06 -4.09
N ALA A 216 -4.43 -11.12 -4.54
CA ALA A 216 -4.78 -10.14 -5.56
C ALA A 216 -3.55 -9.75 -6.42
N PRO A 217 -3.73 -9.09 -7.57
CA PRO A 217 -2.64 -8.39 -8.27
C PRO A 217 -2.09 -7.24 -7.44
N VAL A 218 -0.80 -6.91 -7.57
CA VAL A 218 -0.20 -5.68 -7.00
C VAL A 218 -0.43 -4.50 -7.95
N SER A 219 -0.23 -4.73 -9.25
CA SER A 219 -0.33 -3.75 -10.31
C SER A 219 -1.07 -4.37 -11.50
N PRO A 220 -1.81 -3.59 -12.29
CA PRO A 220 -2.51 -4.12 -13.46
C PRO A 220 -1.58 -4.63 -14.55
N ARG A 221 -0.31 -4.20 -14.55
CA ARG A 221 0.68 -4.58 -15.57
C ARG A 221 2.09 -4.71 -14.99
N THR A 222 2.99 -5.25 -15.80
CA THR A 222 4.42 -5.27 -15.51
C THR A 222 5.03 -3.86 -15.61
N ALA A 223 6.32 -3.72 -15.25
CA ALA A 223 6.97 -2.42 -15.28
C ALA A 223 6.93 -1.77 -16.66
N PHE A 224 6.56 -0.51 -16.72
CA PHE A 224 6.55 0.31 -17.93
C PHE A 224 7.94 0.90 -18.21
N LYS A 225 8.20 1.31 -19.45
CA LYS A 225 9.46 1.95 -19.85
C LYS A 225 9.53 3.39 -19.35
N PHE A 226 10.74 3.91 -19.16
CA PHE A 226 10.93 5.32 -18.86
C PHE A 226 10.30 6.20 -19.94
N GLY A 227 9.44 7.16 -19.52
CA GLY A 227 8.75 8.08 -20.41
C GLY A 227 7.54 7.48 -21.16
N GLU A 228 7.13 6.26 -20.88
CA GLU A 228 5.95 5.64 -21.48
C GLU A 228 4.66 6.23 -20.95
N ILE A 229 4.59 6.49 -19.65
CA ILE A 229 3.43 7.11 -19.00
C ILE A 229 3.74 8.58 -18.72
N ASN A 230 3.04 9.49 -19.43
CA ASN A 230 3.27 10.92 -19.31
C ASN A 230 2.07 11.68 -18.72
N ASP A 231 0.92 11.04 -18.58
CA ASP A 231 -0.26 11.65 -18.00
C ASP A 231 -0.50 11.13 -16.56
N PRO A 232 -0.95 12.01 -15.65
CA PRO A 232 -1.18 11.63 -14.26
C PRO A 232 -2.26 10.56 -14.09
N THR A 233 -3.28 10.53 -14.93
CA THR A 233 -4.40 9.59 -14.82
C THR A 233 -3.95 8.16 -15.06
N SER A 234 -3.19 7.93 -16.14
CA SER A 234 -2.62 6.60 -16.42
C SER A 234 -1.63 6.15 -15.34
N MET A 235 -0.87 7.07 -14.76
CA MET A 235 0.00 6.76 -13.63
C MET A 235 -0.82 6.33 -12.41
N TYR A 236 -1.90 7.02 -12.12
CA TYR A 236 -2.78 6.72 -10.97
C TYR A 236 -3.49 5.36 -11.12
N LEU A 237 -3.83 4.93 -12.33
CA LEU A 237 -4.41 3.61 -12.57
C LEU A 237 -3.49 2.46 -12.15
N SER A 238 -2.18 2.70 -12.07
CA SER A 238 -1.23 1.69 -11.57
C SER A 238 -1.46 1.32 -10.10
N ASP A 239 -2.13 2.16 -9.33
CA ASP A 239 -2.36 2.00 -7.89
C ASP A 239 -3.73 1.34 -7.58
N MET A 240 -4.52 0.98 -8.59
CA MET A 240 -5.92 0.57 -8.43
C MET A 240 -6.13 -0.60 -7.45
N PHE A 241 -5.17 -1.51 -7.32
CA PHE A 241 -5.26 -2.67 -6.42
C PHE A 241 -4.70 -2.42 -5.02
N THR A 242 -3.93 -1.35 -4.83
CA THR A 242 -3.22 -1.09 -3.58
C THR A 242 -3.87 0.01 -2.72
N ILE A 243 -4.73 0.83 -3.30
CA ILE A 243 -5.36 1.95 -2.59
C ILE A 243 -6.38 1.47 -1.55
N SER A 244 -7.21 0.48 -1.89
CA SER A 244 -8.30 0.02 -1.01
C SER A 244 -7.80 -0.48 0.35
N ILE A 245 -6.64 -1.12 0.39
CA ILE A 245 -6.04 -1.62 1.64
C ILE A 245 -5.55 -0.48 2.55
N ASN A 246 -5.09 0.64 1.97
CA ASN A 246 -4.74 1.83 2.74
C ASN A 246 -5.98 2.54 3.28
N ILE A 247 -7.02 2.65 2.46
CA ILE A 247 -8.32 3.23 2.85
C ILE A 247 -8.91 2.45 4.02
N ALA A 248 -8.88 1.11 3.98
CA ALA A 248 -9.38 0.23 5.02
C ALA A 248 -8.43 0.10 6.24
N GLY A 249 -7.15 0.42 6.08
CA GLY A 249 -6.14 0.31 7.14
C GLY A 249 -5.57 -1.11 7.32
N ASN A 250 -5.87 -2.04 6.44
CA ASN A 250 -5.43 -3.44 6.51
C ASN A 250 -3.93 -3.61 6.22
N GLY A 251 -3.34 -4.73 6.67
CA GLY A 251 -2.03 -5.19 6.25
C GLY A 251 -2.04 -5.67 4.80
N GLY A 252 -0.95 -5.42 4.08
CA GLY A 252 -0.75 -5.92 2.73
C GLY A 252 0.72 -6.16 2.44
N MET A 253 1.03 -7.14 1.61
CA MET A 253 2.40 -7.38 1.17
C MET A 253 2.47 -7.82 -0.29
N SER A 254 3.60 -7.55 -0.90
CA SER A 254 3.92 -7.97 -2.25
C SER A 254 4.97 -9.06 -2.24
N VAL A 255 4.69 -10.16 -2.95
CA VAL A 255 5.61 -11.32 -3.09
C VAL A 255 5.80 -11.61 -4.57
N PRO A 256 7.05 -11.85 -5.04
CA PRO A 256 7.30 -12.25 -6.43
C PRO A 256 6.68 -13.62 -6.74
N VAL A 257 5.94 -13.70 -7.86
CA VAL A 257 5.31 -14.94 -8.35
C VAL A 257 5.77 -15.31 -9.76
N GLY A 258 7.01 -14.99 -10.07
CA GLY A 258 7.63 -15.33 -11.35
C GLY A 258 7.68 -14.16 -12.33
N LEU A 259 7.93 -14.51 -13.59
CA LEU A 259 8.06 -13.54 -14.69
C LEU A 259 6.84 -13.65 -15.61
N GLY A 260 6.42 -12.54 -16.18
CA GLY A 260 5.43 -12.52 -17.26
C GLY A 260 5.93 -13.31 -18.47
N VAL A 261 5.04 -14.10 -19.06
CA VAL A 261 5.41 -14.94 -20.21
C VAL A 261 5.71 -14.09 -21.45
N ALA A 262 4.96 -13.02 -21.64
CA ALA A 262 5.12 -12.13 -22.80
C ALA A 262 6.21 -11.06 -22.56
N SER A 263 6.25 -10.47 -21.37
CA SER A 263 7.17 -9.37 -21.06
C SER A 263 8.55 -9.83 -20.59
N GLY A 264 8.66 -11.02 -19.99
CA GLY A 264 9.85 -11.46 -19.27
C GLY A 264 10.15 -10.66 -17.99
N LEU A 265 9.23 -9.80 -17.55
CA LEU A 265 9.38 -8.92 -16.40
C LEU A 265 8.78 -9.54 -15.13
N PRO A 266 9.29 -9.19 -13.92
CA PRO A 266 8.75 -9.70 -12.67
C PRO A 266 7.31 -9.31 -12.44
N ILE A 267 6.51 -10.26 -11.93
CA ILE A 267 5.14 -10.06 -11.47
C ILE A 267 5.09 -10.36 -9.97
N GLY A 268 4.38 -9.49 -9.22
CA GLY A 268 4.11 -9.66 -7.80
C GLY A 268 2.66 -10.04 -7.54
N ALA A 269 2.45 -10.94 -6.58
CA ALA A 269 1.15 -11.14 -5.96
C ALA A 269 1.01 -10.25 -4.74
N GLN A 270 -0.17 -9.70 -4.53
CA GLN A 270 -0.55 -8.99 -3.33
C GLN A 270 -1.30 -9.93 -2.38
N LEU A 271 -0.85 -9.97 -1.14
CA LEU A 271 -1.52 -10.65 -0.04
C LEU A 271 -2.06 -9.61 0.93
N ILE A 272 -3.33 -9.73 1.29
CA ILE A 272 -4.00 -8.76 2.16
C ILE A 272 -4.56 -9.49 3.37
N ALA A 273 -4.13 -9.10 4.57
CA ALA A 273 -4.58 -9.71 5.82
C ALA A 273 -5.63 -8.85 6.54
N PRO A 274 -6.44 -9.46 7.40
CA PRO A 274 -7.25 -8.72 8.36
C PRO A 274 -6.39 -7.78 9.19
N ALA A 275 -6.93 -6.64 9.57
CA ALA A 275 -6.22 -5.71 10.45
C ALA A 275 -5.74 -6.42 11.73
N PHE A 276 -4.49 -6.19 12.08
CA PHE A 276 -3.78 -6.80 13.22
C PHE A 276 -3.59 -8.34 13.14
N ARG A 277 -3.71 -8.90 11.93
CA ARG A 277 -3.40 -10.30 11.62
C ARG A 277 -2.37 -10.38 10.49
N ASP A 278 -1.39 -9.47 10.53
CA ASP A 278 -0.32 -9.38 9.53
C ASP A 278 0.48 -10.68 9.40
N GLU A 279 0.52 -11.50 10.44
CA GLU A 279 1.12 -12.83 10.42
C GLU A 279 0.47 -13.77 9.39
N ASN A 280 -0.83 -13.60 9.08
CA ASN A 280 -1.51 -14.43 8.09
C ASN A 280 -0.92 -14.20 6.68
N MET A 281 -0.69 -12.95 6.27
CA MET A 281 -0.11 -12.68 4.96
C MET A 281 1.34 -13.14 4.88
N LEU A 282 2.12 -13.02 5.96
CA LEU A 282 3.51 -13.52 6.02
C LEU A 282 3.57 -15.03 5.88
N ARG A 283 2.67 -15.76 6.53
CA ARG A 283 2.54 -17.22 6.43
C ARG A 283 2.20 -17.65 4.99
N VAL A 284 1.23 -17.01 4.35
CA VAL A 284 0.88 -17.29 2.94
C VAL A 284 2.03 -16.93 2.00
N ALA A 285 2.71 -15.80 2.27
CA ALA A 285 3.88 -15.37 1.51
C ALA A 285 5.04 -16.36 1.58
N ALA A 286 5.30 -16.93 2.76
CA ALA A 286 6.34 -17.95 2.95
C ALA A 286 6.05 -19.19 2.10
N GLU A 287 4.77 -19.60 1.98
CA GLU A 287 4.38 -20.70 1.11
C GLU A 287 4.59 -20.35 -0.37
N LEU A 288 4.19 -19.16 -0.81
CA LEU A 288 4.47 -18.73 -2.18
C LEU A 288 5.97 -18.68 -2.47
N GLU A 289 6.79 -18.19 -1.52
CA GLU A 289 8.24 -18.16 -1.68
C GLU A 289 8.82 -19.58 -1.81
N ARG A 290 8.29 -20.57 -1.08
CA ARG A 290 8.66 -21.99 -1.25
C ARG A 290 8.29 -22.51 -2.64
N CYS A 291 7.11 -22.17 -3.13
CA CYS A 291 6.61 -22.63 -4.44
C CYS A 291 7.35 -22.02 -5.63
N TYR A 292 7.80 -20.78 -5.53
CA TYR A 292 8.45 -20.04 -6.63
C TYR A 292 9.96 -19.93 -6.49
N GLY A 293 10.50 -20.19 -5.30
CA GLY A 293 11.90 -19.95 -4.93
C GLY A 293 12.16 -18.46 -4.64
N LYS A 294 13.34 -18.17 -4.08
CA LYS A 294 13.78 -16.79 -3.83
C LYS A 294 13.94 -16.05 -5.15
N ALA A 295 13.45 -14.82 -5.20
CA ALA A 295 13.58 -13.99 -6.39
C ALA A 295 15.05 -13.78 -6.77
N PRO A 296 15.43 -13.96 -8.06
CA PRO A 296 16.81 -13.78 -8.51
C PRO A 296 17.27 -12.34 -8.31
N ILE A 297 18.57 -12.17 -8.14
CA ILE A 297 19.19 -10.83 -8.18
C ILE A 297 19.13 -10.34 -9.63
N ALA A 298 18.75 -9.06 -9.82
CA ALA A 298 18.74 -8.46 -11.14
C ALA A 298 20.13 -8.58 -11.79
N PRO A 299 20.23 -8.94 -13.08
CA PRO A 299 21.52 -9.19 -13.75
C PRO A 299 22.54 -8.05 -13.63
N ALA A 300 22.06 -6.81 -13.55
CA ALA A 300 22.92 -5.63 -13.36
C ALA A 300 23.68 -5.64 -12.02
N PHE A 301 23.19 -6.35 -11.01
CA PHE A 301 23.78 -6.43 -9.67
C PHE A 301 24.38 -7.82 -9.37
N ALA A 302 24.13 -8.84 -10.20
CA ALA A 302 24.63 -10.18 -10.00
C ALA A 302 26.16 -10.28 -10.13
N LYS A 303 26.79 -9.33 -10.82
CA LYS A 303 28.24 -9.29 -11.05
C LYS A 303 29.04 -8.48 -10.01
N ALA A 304 28.38 -7.87 -9.04
CA ALA A 304 29.02 -7.04 -8.01
C ALA A 304 29.42 -7.81 -6.73
N GLY A 305 29.18 -9.12 -6.70
CA GLY A 305 29.37 -9.99 -5.52
C GLY A 305 30.21 -11.25 -5.75
N GLU A 306 30.94 -11.36 -6.88
CA GLU A 306 31.98 -12.39 -7.07
C GLU A 306 33.37 -11.82 -6.79
#